data_6307fbd77b5d66d8092e9cc651cb5d98
#
_entry.id   6307fbd77b5d66d8092e9cc651cb5d98
#
_cell.length_a   1.000
_cell.length_b   1.000
_cell.length_c   1.000
_cell.angle_alpha   90.00
_cell.angle_beta   90.00
_cell.angle_gamma   90.00
#
_symmetry.space_group_name_H-M   'P 1'
#
loop_
_entity.id
_entity.type
_entity.pdbx_description
1 polymer ?
#
loop_
_entity_poly.entity_id
_entity_poly.type
_entity_poly.pdbx_seq_one_letter_code
_entity_poly.pdbx_strand_id
1 'polypeptide(L)'
;MYGTIAKMRVKAGMEQQFLQIAETTESVNVPGIVAVYVYQMDANSREFYMTVVFESKEAYVANANSPEQHQRFLQMMTALETEPEWHDGAVVFANA
;
A
#
# COMPACT_ATOMS: atom_id res chain seq x y z
N MET A 1 -6.17 -15.78 2.68
CA MET A 1 -5.47 -14.49 2.55
C MET A 1 -6.44 -13.42 2.07
N TYR A 2 -6.22 -12.23 2.51
CA TYR A 2 -7.08 -11.08 2.23
C TYR A 2 -6.20 -9.84 2.05
N GLY A 3 -6.58 -8.94 1.17
CA GLY A 3 -5.76 -7.77 0.99
C GLY A 3 -6.43 -6.64 0.23
N THR A 4 -5.61 -5.73 -0.25
CA THR A 4 -6.09 -4.57 -1.00
C THR A 4 -5.18 -4.30 -2.19
N ILE A 5 -5.78 -3.72 -3.22
CA ILE A 5 -5.06 -3.16 -4.36
C ILE A 5 -5.36 -1.67 -4.33
N ALA A 6 -4.31 -0.86 -4.20
CA ALA A 6 -4.46 0.59 -4.10
C ALA A 6 -3.91 1.26 -5.35
N LYS A 7 -4.73 2.09 -5.99
CA LYS A 7 -4.29 2.94 -7.08
C LYS A 7 -3.92 4.30 -6.52
N MET A 8 -2.72 4.77 -6.83
CA MET A 8 -2.18 6.02 -6.28
C MET A 8 -1.60 6.89 -7.38
N ARG A 9 -1.81 8.19 -7.26
CA ARG A 9 -1.16 9.17 -8.13
C ARG A 9 -0.22 10.02 -7.30
N VAL A 10 1.06 9.97 -7.64
CA VAL A 10 2.12 10.69 -6.94
C VAL A 10 2.25 12.09 -7.51
N LYS A 11 2.53 13.07 -6.66
CA LYS A 11 2.81 14.45 -7.09
C LYS A 11 3.99 14.48 -8.04
N ALA A 12 3.95 15.39 -9.02
CA ALA A 12 5.04 15.54 -9.97
C ALA A 12 6.37 15.80 -9.26
N GLY A 13 7.40 15.03 -9.62
CA GLY A 13 8.73 15.16 -9.03
C GLY A 13 8.90 14.46 -7.68
N MET A 14 7.88 13.80 -7.15
CA MET A 14 7.95 13.15 -5.85
C MET A 14 7.97 11.62 -5.95
N GLU A 15 8.20 11.07 -7.13
CA GLU A 15 8.19 9.62 -7.35
C GLU A 15 9.21 8.90 -6.47
N GLN A 16 10.42 9.44 -6.40
CA GLN A 16 11.49 8.84 -5.61
C GLN A 16 11.22 8.95 -4.12
N GLN A 17 10.71 10.09 -3.69
CA GLN A 17 10.33 10.31 -2.30
C GLN A 17 9.20 9.36 -1.88
N PHE A 18 8.22 9.14 -2.76
CA PHE A 18 7.16 8.18 -2.51
C PHE A 18 7.72 6.77 -2.31
N LEU A 19 8.66 6.33 -3.15
CA LEU A 19 9.29 5.01 -3.02
C LEU A 19 10.06 4.88 -1.71
N GLN A 20 10.74 5.94 -1.28
CA GLN A 20 11.44 5.93 0.01
C GLN A 20 10.46 5.79 1.18
N ILE A 21 9.34 6.49 1.12
CA ILE A 21 8.29 6.37 2.13
C ILE A 21 7.74 4.94 2.15
N ALA A 22 7.46 4.37 0.98
CA ALA A 22 6.95 3.01 0.88
C ALA A 22 7.94 1.99 1.46
N GLU A 23 9.22 2.10 1.12
CA GLU A 23 10.26 1.23 1.65
C GLU A 23 10.37 1.32 3.17
N THR A 24 10.38 2.53 3.70
CA THR A 24 10.49 2.75 5.15
C THR A 24 9.27 2.19 5.87
N THR A 25 8.08 2.42 5.32
CA THR A 25 6.82 1.95 5.90
C THR A 25 6.76 0.42 5.91
N GLU A 26 7.14 -0.20 4.79
CA GLU A 26 7.02 -1.64 4.62
C GLU A 26 8.15 -2.42 5.31
N SER A 27 9.21 -1.75 5.73
CA SER A 27 10.25 -2.37 6.55
C SER A 27 9.80 -2.56 8.01
N VAL A 28 8.72 -1.91 8.41
CA VAL A 28 8.14 -2.08 9.75
C VAL A 28 7.43 -3.44 9.80
N ASN A 29 7.66 -4.17 10.89
CA ASN A 29 7.05 -5.48 11.07
C ASN A 29 5.57 -5.33 11.43
N VAL A 30 4.70 -5.40 10.41
CA VAL A 30 3.25 -5.32 10.60
C VAL A 30 2.68 -6.72 10.77
N PRO A 31 1.98 -7.00 11.89
CA PRO A 31 1.43 -8.32 12.12
C PRO A 31 0.47 -8.76 11.01
N GLY A 32 0.66 -9.97 10.52
CA GLY A 32 -0.24 -10.58 9.55
C GLY A 32 0.05 -10.27 8.09
N ILE A 33 1.02 -9.41 7.78
CA ILE A 33 1.39 -9.15 6.39
C ILE A 33 2.12 -10.36 5.81
N VAL A 34 1.66 -10.79 4.64
CA VAL A 34 2.26 -11.89 3.85
C VAL A 34 3.15 -11.33 2.76
N ALA A 35 2.70 -10.29 2.05
CA ALA A 35 3.43 -9.73 0.93
C ALA A 35 2.99 -8.30 0.64
N VAL A 36 3.92 -7.50 0.12
CA VAL A 36 3.65 -6.15 -0.39
C VAL A 36 4.37 -6.00 -1.71
N TYR A 37 3.65 -5.52 -2.73
CA TYR A 37 4.23 -5.21 -4.03
C TYR A 37 3.81 -3.79 -4.42
N VAL A 38 4.76 -3.02 -4.91
CA VAL A 38 4.50 -1.67 -5.42
C VAL A 38 4.90 -1.65 -6.89
N TYR A 39 3.95 -1.27 -7.74
CA TYR A 39 4.15 -1.19 -9.19
C TYR A 39 4.16 0.27 -9.61
N GLN A 40 5.16 0.66 -10.40
CA GLN A 40 5.14 1.93 -11.12
C GLN A 40 4.70 1.64 -12.54
N MET A 41 3.67 2.33 -13.03
CA MET A 41 3.12 2.05 -14.35
C MET A 41 4.02 2.57 -15.46
N ASP A 42 4.18 1.78 -16.51
CA ASP A 42 4.99 2.17 -17.68
C ASP A 42 4.38 3.36 -18.41
N ALA A 43 3.06 3.41 -18.50
CA ALA A 43 2.35 4.46 -19.22
C ALA A 43 2.42 5.82 -18.53
N ASN A 44 2.60 5.84 -17.21
CA ASN A 44 2.65 7.07 -16.43
C ASN A 44 3.46 6.84 -15.16
N SER A 45 4.65 7.44 -15.11
CA SER A 45 5.59 7.25 -13.98
C SER A 45 5.07 7.79 -12.65
N ARG A 46 3.99 8.56 -12.65
CA ARG A 46 3.35 9.10 -11.45
C ARG A 46 2.21 8.21 -10.96
N GLU A 47 1.85 7.19 -11.72
CA GLU A 47 0.77 6.27 -11.35
C GLU A 47 1.38 5.00 -10.79
N PHE A 48 0.97 4.65 -9.57
CA PHE A 48 1.45 3.48 -8.86
C PHE A 48 0.28 2.61 -8.42
N TYR A 49 0.50 1.31 -8.41
CA TYR A 49 -0.42 0.37 -7.79
C TYR A 49 0.33 -0.35 -6.67
N MET A 50 -0.31 -0.50 -5.53
CA MET A 50 0.25 -1.22 -4.40
C MET A 50 -0.68 -2.37 -4.05
N THR A 51 -0.09 -3.57 -3.91
CA THR A 51 -0.81 -4.75 -3.44
C THR A 51 -0.29 -5.10 -2.07
N VAL A 52 -1.17 -5.16 -1.08
CA VAL A 52 -0.83 -5.60 0.27
C VAL A 52 -1.68 -6.81 0.60
N VAL A 53 -1.03 -7.91 0.96
CA VAL A 53 -1.70 -9.18 1.28
C VAL A 53 -1.48 -9.50 2.75
N PHE A 54 -2.58 -9.77 3.45
CA PHE A 54 -2.58 -10.21 4.85
C PHE A 54 -3.01 -11.68 4.92
N GLU A 55 -2.62 -12.35 6.00
CA GLU A 55 -2.98 -13.74 6.22
C GLU A 55 -4.49 -13.95 6.39
N SER A 56 -5.21 -12.91 6.86
CA SER A 56 -6.65 -12.98 7.09
C SER A 56 -7.29 -11.60 6.99
N LYS A 57 -8.60 -11.57 6.81
CA LYS A 57 -9.37 -10.32 6.85
C LYS A 57 -9.27 -9.66 8.22
N GLU A 58 -9.27 -10.45 9.29
CA GLU A 58 -9.16 -9.96 10.65
C GLU A 58 -7.84 -9.21 10.87
N ALA A 59 -6.73 -9.75 10.35
CA ALA A 59 -5.43 -9.10 10.43
C ALA A 59 -5.43 -7.78 9.64
N TYR A 60 -6.04 -7.77 8.46
CA TYR A 60 -6.17 -6.57 7.64
C TYR A 60 -6.96 -5.48 8.37
N VAL A 61 -8.10 -5.82 8.94
CA VAL A 61 -8.97 -4.89 9.66
C VAL A 61 -8.26 -4.36 10.92
N ALA A 62 -7.57 -5.23 11.65
CA ALA A 62 -6.82 -4.82 12.84
C ALA A 62 -5.75 -3.80 12.49
N ASN A 63 -5.01 -4.01 11.39
CA ASN A 63 -4.02 -3.05 10.93
C ASN A 63 -4.67 -1.73 10.50
N ALA A 64 -5.76 -1.79 9.74
CA ALA A 64 -6.45 -0.59 9.25
C ALA A 64 -6.94 0.30 10.39
N ASN A 65 -7.24 -0.30 11.53
CA ASN A 65 -7.72 0.43 12.71
C ASN A 65 -6.60 0.84 13.68
N SER A 66 -5.34 0.51 13.36
CA SER A 66 -4.24 0.82 14.28
C SER A 66 -3.80 2.28 14.14
N PRO A 67 -3.40 2.94 15.26
CA PRO A 67 -2.87 4.30 15.19
C PRO A 67 -1.59 4.40 14.35
N GLU A 68 -0.77 3.37 14.39
CA GLU A 68 0.50 3.30 13.63
C GLU A 68 0.21 3.33 12.12
N GLN A 69 -0.81 2.60 11.67
CA GLN A 69 -1.20 2.59 10.26
C GLN A 69 -1.73 3.96 9.84
N HIS A 70 -2.48 4.62 10.70
CA HIS A 70 -2.97 5.97 10.41
C HIS A 70 -1.81 6.94 10.19
N GLN A 71 -0.77 6.88 11.03
CA GLN A 71 0.42 7.71 10.87
C GLN A 71 1.15 7.42 9.57
N ARG A 72 1.31 6.14 9.22
CA ARG A 72 1.92 5.75 7.95
C ARG A 72 1.12 6.26 6.75
N PHE A 73 -0.20 6.18 6.83
CA PHE A 73 -1.09 6.70 5.79
C PHE A 73 -0.91 8.21 5.61
N LEU A 74 -0.89 8.97 6.69
CA LEU A 74 -0.70 10.42 6.63
C LEU A 74 0.64 10.78 6.00
N GLN A 75 1.70 10.04 6.34
CA GLN A 75 3.02 10.25 5.74
C GLN A 75 2.99 9.99 4.24
N MET A 76 2.35 8.91 3.80
CA MET A 76 2.20 8.58 2.39
C MET A 76 1.44 9.66 1.63
N MET A 77 0.38 10.20 2.24
CA MET A 77 -0.45 11.24 1.63
C MET A 77 0.34 12.50 1.27
N THR A 78 1.45 12.78 1.94
CA THR A 78 2.27 13.96 1.62
C THR A 78 2.84 13.90 0.21
N ALA A 79 3.03 12.71 -0.34
CA ALA A 79 3.57 12.51 -1.68
C ALA A 79 2.48 12.29 -2.73
N LEU A 80 1.21 12.18 -2.34
CA LEU A 80 0.12 11.86 -3.25
C LEU A 80 -0.65 13.11 -3.65
N GLU A 81 -1.09 13.11 -4.91
CA GLU A 81 -1.90 14.19 -5.48
C GLU A 81 -3.34 14.14 -4.99
N THR A 82 -3.85 12.92 -4.79
CA THR A 82 -5.21 12.66 -4.31
C THR A 82 -5.17 11.47 -3.35
N GLU A 83 -6.28 11.20 -2.68
CA GLU A 83 -6.40 10.01 -1.86
C GLU A 83 -6.26 8.74 -2.71
N PRO A 84 -5.67 7.66 -2.15
CA PRO A 84 -5.61 6.38 -2.84
C PRO A 84 -7.01 5.84 -3.12
N GLU A 85 -7.13 5.10 -4.22
CA GLU A 85 -8.33 4.34 -4.53
C GLU A 85 -8.11 2.90 -4.06
N TRP A 86 -8.84 2.49 -3.02
CA TRP A 86 -8.68 1.19 -2.38
C TRP A 86 -9.68 0.18 -2.93
N HIS A 87 -9.18 -1.03 -3.22
CA HIS A 87 -10.01 -2.15 -3.67
C HIS A 87 -9.67 -3.36 -2.82
N ASP A 88 -10.52 -3.65 -1.83
CA ASP A 88 -10.31 -4.73 -0.89
C ASP A 88 -10.93 -6.03 -1.41
N GLY A 89 -10.27 -7.15 -1.14
CA GLY A 89 -10.79 -8.44 -1.59
C GLY A 89 -10.04 -9.62 -1.01
N ALA A 90 -10.67 -10.80 -1.15
CA ALA A 90 -10.05 -12.05 -0.77
C ALA A 90 -9.14 -12.56 -1.89
N VAL A 91 -8.01 -13.14 -1.51
CA VAL A 91 -7.15 -13.83 -2.46
C VAL A 91 -7.76 -15.20 -2.69
N VAL A 92 -8.25 -15.45 -3.91
CA VAL A 92 -8.92 -16.70 -4.26
C VAL A 92 -8.02 -17.69 -4.98
N PHE A 93 -6.85 -17.24 -5.41
CA PHE A 93 -5.82 -18.08 -6.02
C PHE A 93 -4.47 -17.39 -5.86
N ALA A 94 -3.47 -18.16 -5.49
CA ALA A 94 -2.08 -17.69 -5.42
C ALA A 94 -1.17 -18.81 -5.90
N ASN A 95 -0.20 -18.44 -6.74
CA ASN A 95 0.82 -19.37 -7.24
C ASN A 95 2.17 -18.69 -7.08
N ALA A 96 2.80 -18.95 -5.95
CA ALA A 96 4.09 -18.33 -5.62
C ALA A 96 5.03 -19.31 -4.98
#